data_e5ec9e01c0730dc63a3bc25fa627e83a
#
_entry.id   e5ec9e01c0730dc63a3bc25fa627e83a
#
_cell.length_a   1.000
_cell.length_b   1.000
_cell.length_c   1.000
_cell.angle_alpha   90.00
_cell.angle_beta   90.00
_cell.angle_gamma   90.00
#
_symmetry.space_group_name_H-M   'P 1'
#
loop_
_entity.id
_entity.type
_entity.pdbx_description
1 polymer ?
#
loop_
_entity_poly.entity_id
_entity_poly.type
_entity_poly.pdbx_seq_one_letter_code
_entity_poly.pdbx_strand_id
1 'polypeptide(L)'
;MASSNELYGIYFAKQAIVKQDRCFLVEGYTDVISMHQSGVENVVASSGTSLTPGQIRLIHRFTNNITVLYDGDMAGIKASIRGIDMLL
;
A
#
# COMPACT_ATOMS: atom_id res chain seq x y z
N MET A 1 13.88 -7.94 -17.38
CA MET A 1 13.04 -8.88 -16.72
C MET A 1 12.53 -8.38 -15.37
N ALA A 2 11.33 -8.76 -15.06
CA ALA A 2 10.74 -8.32 -13.80
C ALA A 2 11.44 -8.97 -12.61
N SER A 3 11.74 -8.21 -11.62
CA SER A 3 12.32 -8.70 -10.39
C SER A 3 11.20 -9.05 -9.42
N SER A 4 11.37 -10.14 -8.66
CA SER A 4 10.44 -10.47 -7.59
C SER A 4 10.43 -9.42 -6.49
N ASN A 5 11.37 -8.47 -6.53
CA ASN A 5 11.45 -7.38 -5.56
C ASN A 5 10.70 -6.13 -6.02
N GLU A 6 10.16 -6.15 -7.23
CA GLU A 6 9.41 -5.00 -7.72
C GLU A 6 8.06 -4.90 -7.03
N LEU A 7 7.66 -3.65 -6.78
CA LEU A 7 6.36 -3.35 -6.20
C LEU A 7 5.67 -2.31 -7.07
N TYR A 8 4.46 -2.61 -7.49
CA TYR A 8 3.70 -1.66 -8.29
C TYR A 8 3.38 -0.41 -7.45
N GLY A 9 3.70 0.74 -8.01
CA GLY A 9 3.38 2.01 -7.38
C GLY A 9 4.42 2.54 -6.40
N ILE A 10 5.50 1.78 -6.14
CA ILE A 10 6.49 2.21 -5.14
C ILE A 10 7.11 3.57 -5.50
N TYR A 11 7.36 3.79 -6.78
CA TYR A 11 7.98 5.04 -7.22
C TYR A 11 7.11 6.24 -6.84
N PHE A 12 5.81 6.13 -7.04
CA PHE A 12 4.88 7.22 -6.75
C PHE A 12 4.51 7.29 -5.28
N ALA A 13 4.65 6.18 -4.56
CA ALA A 13 4.23 6.10 -3.17
C ALA A 13 5.30 6.52 -2.17
N LYS A 14 6.55 6.58 -2.60
CA LYS A 14 7.69 6.78 -1.69
C LYS A 14 7.51 7.96 -0.74
N GLN A 15 7.17 9.10 -1.28
CA GLN A 15 7.05 10.31 -0.46
C GLN A 15 5.91 10.19 0.55
N ALA A 16 4.78 9.63 0.12
CA ALA A 16 3.65 9.43 1.01
C ALA A 16 3.97 8.42 2.11
N ILE A 17 4.71 7.36 1.77
CA ILE A 17 5.13 6.36 2.74
C ILE A 17 6.00 6.99 3.82
N VAL A 18 6.98 7.80 3.41
CA VAL A 18 7.86 8.47 4.35
C VAL A 18 7.08 9.47 5.21
N LYS A 19 6.24 10.26 4.56
CA LYS A 19 5.46 11.29 5.26
C LYS A 19 4.51 10.68 6.29
N GLN A 20 3.83 9.60 5.93
CA GLN A 20 2.86 8.95 6.80
C GLN A 20 3.50 7.93 7.75
N ASP A 21 4.76 7.59 7.48
CA ASP A 21 5.48 6.53 8.19
C ASP A 21 4.67 5.23 8.20
N ARG A 22 4.10 4.89 7.06
CA ARG A 22 3.28 3.68 6.90
C ARG A 22 3.13 3.36 5.43
N CYS A 23 3.14 2.07 5.12
CA CYS A 23 2.89 1.56 3.79
C CYS A 23 1.78 0.54 3.84
N PHE A 24 0.78 0.70 2.98
CA PHE A 24 -0.24 -0.31 2.76
C PHE A 24 0.19 -1.18 1.59
N LEU A 25 0.11 -2.49 1.77
CA LEU A 25 0.45 -3.45 0.74
C LEU A 25 -0.80 -4.18 0.30
N VAL A 26 -1.12 -4.10 -0.97
CA VAL A 26 -2.30 -4.74 -1.55
C VAL A 26 -1.87 -5.75 -2.61
N GLU A 27 -2.83 -6.54 -3.12
CA GLU A 27 -2.50 -7.61 -4.06
C GLU A 27 -2.27 -7.12 -5.49
N GLY A 28 -3.11 -6.23 -5.98
CA GLY A 28 -3.10 -5.85 -7.38
C GLY A 28 -3.05 -4.36 -7.63
N TYR A 29 -2.64 -4.02 -8.85
CA TYR A 29 -2.51 -2.61 -9.23
C TYR A 29 -3.86 -1.87 -9.22
N THR A 30 -4.96 -2.58 -9.47
CA THR A 30 -6.28 -1.96 -9.42
C THR A 30 -6.62 -1.47 -8.02
N ASP A 31 -6.14 -2.20 -7.01
CA ASP A 31 -6.32 -1.80 -5.61
C ASP A 31 -5.52 -0.54 -5.30
N VAL A 32 -4.31 -0.43 -5.85
CA VAL A 32 -3.50 0.78 -5.69
C VAL A 32 -4.22 1.97 -6.28
N ILE A 33 -4.74 1.83 -7.49
CA ILE A 33 -5.46 2.91 -8.17
C ILE A 33 -6.69 3.31 -7.36
N SER A 34 -7.43 2.33 -6.88
CA SER A 34 -8.63 2.56 -6.09
C SER A 34 -8.31 3.31 -4.79
N MET A 35 -7.22 2.93 -4.13
CA MET A 35 -6.78 3.60 -2.90
C MET A 35 -6.37 5.04 -3.18
N HIS A 36 -5.63 5.27 -4.27
CA HIS A 36 -5.26 6.63 -4.67
C HIS A 36 -6.49 7.50 -4.90
N GLN A 37 -7.51 6.95 -5.55
CA GLN A 37 -8.74 7.68 -5.78
C GLN A 37 -9.47 8.04 -4.49
N SER A 38 -9.21 7.27 -3.43
CA SER A 38 -9.77 7.53 -2.10
C SER A 38 -8.87 8.43 -1.25
N GLY A 39 -7.76 8.91 -1.82
CA GLY A 39 -6.86 9.80 -1.12
C GLY A 39 -5.72 9.10 -0.38
N VAL A 40 -5.58 7.79 -0.54
CA VAL A 40 -4.51 7.02 0.10
C VAL A 40 -3.41 6.79 -0.91
N GLU A 41 -2.28 7.47 -0.72
CA GLU A 41 -1.18 7.43 -1.67
C GLU A 41 -0.02 6.55 -1.23
N ASN A 42 0.03 6.19 0.06
CA ASN A 42 1.10 5.36 0.61
C ASN A 42 0.75 3.87 0.48
N VAL A 43 0.50 3.45 -0.76
CA VAL A 43 0.04 2.09 -1.06
C VAL A 43 0.83 1.53 -2.24
N VAL A 44 1.22 0.26 -2.13
CA VAL A 44 1.92 -0.46 -3.19
C VAL A 44 1.31 -1.84 -3.34
N ALA A 45 1.56 -2.49 -4.46
CA ALA A 45 1.03 -3.82 -4.72
C ALA A 45 2.16 -4.81 -5.00
N SER A 46 1.94 -6.05 -4.59
CA SER A 46 2.85 -7.16 -4.87
C SER A 46 2.66 -7.74 -6.28
N SER A 47 1.78 -7.14 -7.07
CA SER A 47 1.53 -7.51 -8.47
C SER A 47 0.97 -8.92 -8.62
N GLY A 48 0.09 -9.30 -7.71
CA GLY A 48 -0.61 -10.58 -7.79
C GLY A 48 0.22 -11.78 -7.36
N THR A 49 1.43 -11.56 -6.86
CA THR A 49 2.29 -12.63 -6.38
C THR A 49 2.35 -12.60 -4.87
N SER A 50 2.88 -13.67 -4.29
CA SER A 50 3.13 -13.70 -2.86
C SER A 50 4.19 -12.64 -2.49
N LEU A 51 4.02 -12.06 -1.33
CA LEU A 51 4.97 -11.09 -0.82
C LEU A 51 6.33 -11.75 -0.60
N THR A 52 7.38 -11.16 -1.17
CA THR A 52 8.73 -11.71 -1.03
C THR A 52 9.52 -10.94 0.02
N PRO A 53 10.55 -11.59 0.62
CA PRO A 53 11.43 -10.88 1.55
C PRO A 53 12.09 -9.65 0.92
N GLY A 54 12.39 -9.71 -0.37
CA GLY A 54 12.97 -8.56 -1.07
C GLY A 54 12.02 -7.38 -1.15
N GLN A 55 10.74 -7.65 -1.35
CA GLN A 55 9.72 -6.61 -1.38
C GLN A 55 9.58 -5.96 0.00
N ILE A 56 9.61 -6.76 1.04
CA ILE A 56 9.56 -6.23 2.41
C ILE A 56 10.77 -5.34 2.69
N ARG A 57 11.97 -5.80 2.30
CA ARG A 57 13.18 -5.00 2.47
C ARG A 57 13.12 -3.67 1.72
N LEU A 58 12.52 -3.69 0.53
CA LEU A 58 12.38 -2.48 -0.26
C LEU A 58 11.50 -1.46 0.47
N ILE A 59 10.38 -1.90 1.02
CA ILE A 59 9.49 -1.01 1.77
C ILE A 59 10.19 -0.48 3.03
N HIS A 60 10.97 -1.33 3.70
CA HIS A 60 11.66 -0.95 4.94
C HIS A 60 12.73 0.11 4.73
N ARG A 61 13.06 0.45 3.50
CA ARG A 61 13.88 1.62 3.22
C ARG A 61 13.17 2.91 3.57
N PHE A 62 11.84 2.87 3.64
CA PHE A 62 11.02 4.07 3.81
C PHE A 62 10.24 4.07 5.11
N THR A 63 9.82 2.93 5.61
CA THR A 63 9.05 2.80 6.84
C THR A 63 9.18 1.41 7.43
N ASN A 64 9.05 1.31 8.75
CA ASN A 64 8.96 0.02 9.42
C ASN A 64 7.51 -0.44 9.60
N ASN A 65 6.55 0.40 9.23
CA ASN A 65 5.13 0.13 9.46
C ASN A 65 4.46 -0.31 8.18
N ILE A 66 4.29 -1.62 8.02
CA ILE A 66 3.67 -2.20 6.83
C ILE A 66 2.36 -2.86 7.24
N THR A 67 1.29 -2.52 6.55
CA THR A 67 -0.01 -3.13 6.75
C THR A 67 -0.41 -3.84 5.48
N VAL A 68 -0.62 -5.15 5.57
CA VAL A 68 -1.04 -5.97 4.42
C VAL A 68 -2.56 -6.02 4.40
N LEU A 69 -3.14 -5.70 3.25
CA LEU A 69 -4.59 -5.64 3.08
C LEU A 69 -5.04 -6.68 2.06
N TYR A 70 -6.03 -7.47 2.42
CA TYR A 70 -6.69 -8.37 1.49
C TYR A 70 -7.98 -7.69 0.98
N ASP A 71 -8.60 -8.28 -0.05
CA ASP A 71 -9.78 -7.68 -0.68
C ASP A 71 -10.87 -7.29 0.31
N GLY A 72 -11.13 -8.16 1.28
CA GLY A 72 -12.13 -7.87 2.29
C GLY A 72 -11.79 -6.67 3.16
N ASP A 73 -10.50 -6.46 3.39
CA ASP A 73 -10.02 -5.35 4.21
C ASP A 73 -10.08 -4.03 3.47
N MET A 74 -9.98 -4.08 2.13
CA MET A 74 -9.97 -2.87 1.32
C MET A 74 -11.22 -2.04 1.50
N ALA A 75 -12.38 -2.67 1.50
CA ALA A 75 -13.65 -1.95 1.68
C ALA A 75 -13.69 -1.29 3.05
N GLY A 76 -13.25 -2.00 4.08
CA GLY A 76 -13.21 -1.47 5.44
C GLY A 76 -12.27 -0.29 5.58
N ILE A 77 -11.09 -0.39 4.98
CA ILE A 77 -10.10 0.69 5.02
C ILE A 77 -10.63 1.95 4.33
N LYS A 78 -11.22 1.79 3.14
CA LYS A 78 -11.78 2.93 2.41
C LYS A 78 -12.90 3.59 3.20
N ALA A 79 -13.78 2.79 3.81
CA ALA A 79 -14.85 3.30 4.62
C ALA A 79 -14.30 4.04 5.84
N SER A 80 -13.28 3.48 6.50
CA SER A 80 -12.65 4.12 7.66
C SER A 80 -12.05 5.47 7.31
N ILE A 81 -11.36 5.54 6.17
CA ILE A 81 -10.74 6.79 5.75
C ILE A 81 -11.77 7.86 5.50
N ARG A 82 -12.88 7.50 4.83
CA ARG A 82 -13.95 8.46 4.55
C ARG A 82 -14.69 8.89 5.81
N GLY A 83 -14.78 7.99 6.78
CA GLY A 83 -15.51 8.26 7.99
C GLY A 83 -14.67 8.65 9.19
N ILE A 84 -13.37 8.85 8.96
CA ILE A 84 -12.44 9.04 10.06
C ILE A 84 -12.78 10.27 10.90
N ASP A 85 -13.18 11.33 10.24
CA ASP A 85 -13.53 12.56 10.94
C ASP A 85 -14.78 12.39 11.78
N MET A 86 -15.65 11.48 11.39
CA MET A 86 -16.86 11.19 12.15
C MET A 86 -16.57 10.35 13.37
N LEU A 87 -15.54 9.53 13.31
CA LEU A 87 -15.17 8.64 14.40
C LEU A 87 -14.29 9.34 15.44
N LEU A 88 -13.56 10.31 15.00
CA LEU A 88 -12.67 11.04 15.88
C LEU A 88 -13.29 12.30 16.40
#